data_15806c21dd527ac38fdf3931c76e41db
#
_entry.id   15806c21dd527ac38fdf3931c76e41db
#
_cell.length_a   1.000
_cell.length_b   1.000
_cell.length_c   1.000
_cell.angle_alpha   90.00
_cell.angle_beta   90.00
_cell.angle_gamma   90.00
#
_symmetry.space_group_name_H-M   'P 1'
#
loop_
_entity.id
_entity.type
_entity.pdbx_description
1 polymer ?
#
loop_
_entity_poly.entity_id
_entity_poly.type
_entity_poly.pdbx_seq_one_letter_code
_entity_poly.pdbx_strand_id
1 'polypeptide(L)'
;MPGSAGVVLAGGRSSRMGTPKAALEWHGSTLLRRTVGILARATGGPVVVVRAPGQDLPELPPDVEVVDDPREGKGPVQGLAAGLGALIDRADVAFVSSTDMPFLHPAFVRRVLRAVHEGADVGLPVARGYPQPLAAAYRTKLAPVAERLVRADRLRPAFLFEECAVSRLDEAALKDDPVLAALDPGLDSVVNINEPDDYRTARSQPGPEITVQRFGVLANGHRAPETVRAATVAEAAAAAGVDFGPHVTAALNGDQITRDGQTPLATGDTVFFLSADAGG
;
A
#
# COMPACT_ATOMS: atom_id res chain seq x y z
N MET A 1 -9.78 10.22 -1.07
CA MET A 1 -9.39 11.53 -1.65
C MET A 1 -9.83 11.54 -3.10
N PRO A 2 -10.66 12.51 -3.54
CA PRO A 2 -11.09 12.57 -4.93
C PRO A 2 -9.89 12.67 -5.87
N GLY A 3 -9.89 11.87 -6.93
CA GLY A 3 -8.83 11.88 -7.93
C GLY A 3 -7.50 11.25 -7.52
N SER A 4 -7.45 10.45 -6.45
CA SER A 4 -6.25 9.71 -6.03
C SER A 4 -6.29 8.25 -6.47
N ALA A 5 -5.11 7.68 -6.77
CA ALA A 5 -4.91 6.30 -7.20
C ALA A 5 -3.65 5.69 -6.55
N GLY A 6 -3.47 4.38 -6.71
CA GLY A 6 -2.27 3.66 -6.31
C GLY A 6 -1.50 3.10 -7.50
N VAL A 7 -0.18 3.11 -7.42
CA VAL A 7 0.70 2.38 -8.34
C VAL A 7 1.64 1.51 -7.52
N VAL A 8 1.70 0.22 -7.82
CA VAL A 8 2.64 -0.71 -7.20
C VAL A 8 3.64 -1.19 -8.24
N LEU A 9 4.92 -0.91 -8.01
CA LEU A 9 6.00 -1.42 -8.85
C LEU A 9 6.40 -2.81 -8.36
N ALA A 10 5.89 -3.84 -9.02
CA ALA A 10 6.14 -5.25 -8.71
C ALA A 10 7.32 -5.84 -9.48
N GLY A 11 7.77 -5.15 -10.55
CA GLY A 11 8.93 -5.52 -11.34
C GLY A 11 10.24 -5.25 -10.60
N GLY A 12 11.26 -6.03 -10.94
CA GLY A 12 12.61 -5.90 -10.38
C GLY A 12 13.29 -7.26 -10.22
N ARG A 13 14.60 -7.31 -10.44
CA ARG A 13 15.39 -8.53 -10.26
C ARG A 13 15.63 -8.77 -8.77
N SER A 14 14.80 -9.61 -8.15
CA SER A 14 14.98 -10.08 -6.75
C SER A 14 16.11 -11.12 -6.65
N SER A 15 17.25 -10.88 -7.32
CA SER A 15 18.34 -11.86 -7.45
C SER A 15 18.92 -12.32 -6.09
N ARG A 16 18.80 -11.50 -5.05
CA ARG A 16 19.30 -11.81 -3.70
C ARG A 16 18.31 -12.59 -2.85
N MET A 17 17.02 -12.52 -3.15
CA MET A 17 15.96 -13.13 -2.35
C MET A 17 15.63 -14.57 -2.77
N GLY A 18 16.11 -15.04 -3.94
CA GLY A 18 15.79 -16.37 -4.48
C GLY A 18 14.32 -16.55 -4.91
N THR A 19 13.43 -15.68 -4.45
CA THR A 19 12.01 -15.64 -4.78
C THR A 19 11.61 -14.21 -5.12
N PRO A 20 10.72 -13.98 -6.10
CA PRO A 20 10.22 -12.64 -6.39
C PRO A 20 9.60 -12.00 -5.13
N LYS A 21 10.03 -10.78 -4.79
CA LYS A 21 9.53 -10.08 -3.59
C LYS A 21 8.01 -9.98 -3.56
N ALA A 22 7.38 -9.80 -4.73
CA ALA A 22 5.93 -9.74 -4.88
C ALA A 22 5.21 -10.98 -4.31
N ALA A 23 5.83 -12.16 -4.43
CA ALA A 23 5.25 -13.44 -4.01
C ALA A 23 5.66 -13.86 -2.59
N LEU A 24 6.49 -13.08 -1.89
CA LEU A 24 6.84 -13.40 -0.50
C LEU A 24 5.60 -13.40 0.39
N GLU A 25 5.46 -14.46 1.17
CA GLU A 25 4.36 -14.62 2.13
C GLU A 25 4.41 -13.53 3.21
N TRP A 26 3.25 -12.99 3.57
CA TRP A 26 3.12 -11.99 4.61
C TRP A 26 1.82 -12.18 5.40
N HIS A 27 1.91 -12.83 6.56
CA HIS A 27 0.80 -13.05 7.47
C HIS A 27 -0.49 -13.55 6.76
N GLY A 28 -0.38 -14.68 6.08
CA GLY A 28 -1.50 -15.30 5.36
C GLY A 28 -1.87 -14.66 4.02
N SER A 29 -1.04 -13.70 3.54
CA SER A 29 -1.19 -13.05 2.24
C SER A 29 0.18 -12.96 1.54
N THR A 30 0.35 -12.03 0.60
CA THR A 30 1.65 -11.73 -0.03
C THR A 30 2.00 -10.25 0.12
N LEU A 31 3.29 -9.92 0.00
CA LEU A 31 3.74 -8.52 0.05
C LEU A 31 3.05 -7.67 -1.02
N LEU A 32 2.88 -8.20 -2.23
CA LEU A 32 2.17 -7.49 -3.30
C LEU A 32 0.71 -7.24 -2.95
N ARG A 33 -0.03 -8.27 -2.51
CA ARG A 33 -1.44 -8.14 -2.17
C ARG A 33 -1.65 -7.19 -0.99
N ARG A 34 -0.74 -7.23 0.01
CA ARG A 34 -0.74 -6.26 1.10
C ARG A 34 -0.57 -4.83 0.59
N THR A 35 0.45 -4.56 -0.22
CA THR A 35 0.71 -3.21 -0.74
C THR A 35 -0.48 -2.69 -1.55
N VAL A 36 -1.03 -3.51 -2.44
CA VAL A 36 -2.24 -3.21 -3.23
C VAL A 36 -3.40 -2.83 -2.31
N GLY A 37 -3.72 -3.66 -1.31
CA GLY A 37 -4.84 -3.41 -0.41
C GLY A 37 -4.65 -2.16 0.46
N ILE A 38 -3.42 -1.87 0.92
CA ILE A 38 -3.11 -0.63 1.64
C ILE A 38 -3.32 0.59 0.76
N LEU A 39 -2.88 0.54 -0.52
CA LEU A 39 -3.08 1.65 -1.46
C LEU A 39 -4.56 1.84 -1.81
N ALA A 40 -5.30 0.77 -2.09
CA ALA A 40 -6.74 0.84 -2.37
C ALA A 40 -7.49 1.53 -1.23
N ARG A 41 -7.21 1.14 0.02
CA ARG A 41 -7.80 1.74 1.22
C ARG A 41 -7.40 3.20 1.45
N ALA A 42 -6.15 3.55 1.15
CA ALA A 42 -5.65 4.90 1.40
C ALA A 42 -6.12 5.91 0.37
N THR A 43 -6.27 5.49 -0.88
CA THR A 43 -6.63 6.35 -2.02
C THR A 43 -8.13 6.39 -2.29
N GLY A 44 -8.83 5.29 -2.08
CA GLY A 44 -10.24 5.10 -2.46
C GLY A 44 -10.45 5.08 -3.98
N GLY A 45 -9.38 4.95 -4.77
CA GLY A 45 -9.41 4.94 -6.22
C GLY A 45 -8.73 3.70 -6.83
N PRO A 46 -8.55 3.68 -8.15
CA PRO A 46 -7.96 2.55 -8.85
C PRO A 46 -6.53 2.25 -8.39
N VAL A 47 -6.16 0.98 -8.42
CA VAL A 47 -4.78 0.54 -8.19
C VAL A 47 -4.25 -0.15 -9.43
N VAL A 48 -3.06 0.27 -9.87
CA VAL A 48 -2.33 -0.30 -11.00
C VAL A 48 -1.07 -1.00 -10.49
N VAL A 49 -0.85 -2.23 -10.89
CA VAL A 49 0.38 -2.98 -10.64
C VAL A 49 1.21 -3.00 -11.91
N VAL A 50 2.43 -2.49 -11.82
CA VAL A 50 3.41 -2.52 -12.92
C VAL A 50 4.34 -3.71 -12.70
N ARG A 51 4.36 -4.66 -13.64
CA ARG A 51 5.22 -5.86 -13.58
C ARG A 51 6.25 -5.89 -14.70
N ALA A 52 7.29 -6.69 -14.54
CA ALA A 52 8.18 -7.02 -15.64
C ALA A 52 7.43 -7.85 -16.70
N PRO A 53 7.77 -7.74 -18.01
CA PRO A 53 7.13 -8.51 -19.05
C PRO A 53 7.18 -10.02 -18.77
N GLY A 54 6.03 -10.67 -18.78
CA GLY A 54 5.92 -12.12 -18.51
C GLY A 54 6.15 -12.53 -17.06
N GLN A 55 6.24 -11.60 -16.12
CA GLN A 55 6.35 -11.93 -14.70
C GLN A 55 5.03 -12.49 -14.19
N ASP A 56 5.10 -13.70 -13.59
CA ASP A 56 3.99 -14.25 -12.83
C ASP A 56 3.79 -13.47 -11.54
N LEU A 57 2.55 -13.11 -11.25
CA LEU A 57 2.15 -12.43 -10.02
C LEU A 57 1.26 -13.35 -9.18
N PRO A 58 1.32 -13.22 -7.85
CA PRO A 58 0.31 -13.85 -6.99
C PRO A 58 -1.08 -13.30 -7.31
N GLU A 59 -2.11 -14.03 -6.89
CA GLU A 59 -3.50 -13.65 -7.06
C GLU A 59 -3.76 -12.25 -6.48
N LEU A 60 -4.43 -11.41 -7.27
CA LEU A 60 -4.78 -10.02 -6.93
C LEU A 60 -6.30 -9.87 -6.86
N PRO A 61 -6.81 -8.86 -6.14
CA PRO A 61 -8.22 -8.48 -6.23
C PRO A 61 -8.64 -8.20 -7.69
N PRO A 62 -9.89 -8.53 -8.08
CA PRO A 62 -10.32 -8.50 -9.48
C PRO A 62 -10.39 -7.09 -10.09
N ASP A 63 -10.42 -6.06 -9.25
CA ASP A 63 -10.46 -4.64 -9.63
C ASP A 63 -9.06 -4.02 -9.83
N VAL A 64 -8.01 -4.79 -9.62
CA VAL A 64 -6.62 -4.36 -9.79
C VAL A 64 -6.19 -4.55 -11.24
N GLU A 65 -5.77 -3.47 -11.86
CA GLU A 65 -5.20 -3.51 -13.20
C GLU A 65 -3.72 -3.88 -13.18
N VAL A 66 -3.30 -4.74 -14.09
CA VAL A 66 -1.89 -5.09 -14.26
C VAL A 66 -1.40 -4.59 -15.61
N VAL A 67 -0.31 -3.81 -15.61
CA VAL A 67 0.35 -3.33 -16.82
C VAL A 67 1.78 -3.83 -16.87
N ASP A 68 2.26 -4.13 -18.07
CA ASP A 68 3.64 -4.53 -18.25
C ASP A 68 4.56 -3.30 -18.33
N ASP A 69 5.71 -3.37 -17.65
CA ASP A 69 6.82 -2.45 -17.89
C ASP A 69 7.39 -2.75 -19.29
N PRO A 70 7.32 -1.82 -20.23
CA PRO A 70 7.67 -2.12 -21.63
C PRO A 70 9.14 -2.51 -21.83
N ARG A 71 10.03 -2.26 -20.85
CA ARG A 71 11.46 -2.55 -20.95
C ARG A 71 12.06 -2.92 -19.60
N GLU A 72 12.31 -4.21 -19.40
CA GLU A 72 12.96 -4.70 -18.19
C GLU A 72 14.33 -4.02 -17.96
N GLY A 73 14.62 -3.68 -16.70
CA GLY A 73 15.93 -3.19 -16.28
C GLY A 73 16.21 -1.70 -16.50
N LYS A 74 15.23 -0.92 -16.95
CA LYS A 74 15.35 0.54 -17.14
C LYS A 74 15.09 1.36 -15.86
N GLY A 75 15.09 0.71 -14.71
CA GLY A 75 15.00 1.38 -13.42
C GLY A 75 13.61 1.96 -13.09
N PRO A 76 13.46 2.65 -11.95
CA PRO A 76 12.16 3.02 -11.42
C PRO A 76 11.40 4.07 -12.26
N VAL A 77 12.09 4.91 -13.04
CA VAL A 77 11.42 5.94 -13.87
C VAL A 77 10.59 5.30 -14.97
N GLN A 78 11.03 4.15 -15.50
CA GLN A 78 10.27 3.39 -16.49
C GLN A 78 8.96 2.87 -15.88
N GLY A 79 9.02 2.27 -14.69
CA GLY A 79 7.82 1.82 -13.98
C GLY A 79 6.89 2.98 -13.61
N LEU A 80 7.45 4.14 -13.22
CA LEU A 80 6.68 5.38 -12.99
C LEU A 80 5.94 5.80 -14.27
N ALA A 81 6.62 5.82 -15.43
CA ALA A 81 6.01 6.20 -16.71
C ALA A 81 4.83 5.27 -17.06
N ALA A 82 5.01 3.96 -16.93
CA ALA A 82 3.97 2.97 -17.22
C ALA A 82 2.78 3.09 -16.24
N GLY A 83 3.05 3.14 -14.94
CA GLY A 83 1.99 3.22 -13.92
C GLY A 83 1.20 4.53 -13.93
N LEU A 84 1.88 5.67 -14.06
CA LEU A 84 1.22 6.98 -14.17
C LEU A 84 0.47 7.11 -15.50
N GLY A 85 1.03 6.56 -16.60
CA GLY A 85 0.39 6.55 -17.91
C GLY A 85 -0.97 5.83 -17.91
N ALA A 86 -1.05 4.69 -17.24
CA ALA A 86 -2.30 3.95 -17.10
C ALA A 86 -3.39 4.70 -16.29
N LEU A 87 -3.02 5.76 -15.58
CA LEU A 87 -3.91 6.52 -14.70
C LEU A 87 -4.23 7.94 -15.19
N ILE A 88 -3.65 8.39 -16.31
CA ILE A 88 -3.67 9.80 -16.73
C ILE A 88 -5.07 10.40 -16.86
N ASP A 89 -6.05 9.59 -17.30
CA ASP A 89 -7.45 10.01 -17.46
C ASP A 89 -8.37 9.51 -16.34
N ARG A 90 -7.81 8.89 -15.30
CA ARG A 90 -8.57 8.20 -14.24
C ARG A 90 -8.34 8.76 -12.86
N ALA A 91 -7.21 9.43 -12.64
CA ALA A 91 -6.86 10.07 -11.38
C ALA A 91 -5.87 11.20 -11.61
N ASP A 92 -5.95 12.26 -10.80
CA ASP A 92 -5.03 13.40 -10.88
C ASP A 92 -3.68 13.12 -10.21
N VAL A 93 -3.71 12.26 -9.18
CA VAL A 93 -2.57 11.96 -8.32
C VAL A 93 -2.49 10.46 -8.07
N ALA A 94 -1.29 9.90 -8.09
CA ALA A 94 -1.04 8.52 -7.68
C ALA A 94 0.03 8.45 -6.59
N PHE A 95 -0.22 7.64 -5.56
CA PHE A 95 0.84 7.19 -4.66
C PHE A 95 1.53 6.00 -5.28
N VAL A 96 2.85 6.07 -5.39
CA VAL A 96 3.69 5.01 -5.96
C VAL A 96 4.44 4.30 -4.85
N SER A 97 4.32 2.97 -4.81
CA SER A 97 5.00 2.10 -3.86
C SER A 97 5.72 0.97 -4.57
N SER A 98 6.84 0.52 -4.02
CA SER A 98 7.41 -0.80 -4.32
C SER A 98 6.79 -1.87 -3.41
N THR A 99 7.02 -3.15 -3.74
CA THR A 99 6.50 -4.29 -2.96
C THR A 99 7.32 -4.64 -1.73
N ASP A 100 8.40 -3.95 -1.47
CA ASP A 100 9.36 -4.25 -0.40
C ASP A 100 9.18 -3.42 0.88
N MET A 101 8.05 -2.74 1.01
CA MET A 101 7.68 -1.93 2.18
C MET A 101 6.51 -2.58 2.96
N PRO A 102 6.77 -3.62 3.75
CA PRO A 102 5.72 -4.42 4.40
C PRO A 102 4.95 -3.66 5.49
N PHE A 103 5.54 -2.61 6.04
CA PHE A 103 4.95 -1.81 7.11
C PHE A 103 4.24 -0.56 6.60
N LEU A 104 4.10 -0.40 5.27
CA LEU A 104 3.39 0.75 4.70
C LEU A 104 2.03 0.93 5.36
N HIS A 105 1.78 2.16 5.85
CA HIS A 105 0.58 2.50 6.59
C HIS A 105 -0.33 3.46 5.80
N PRO A 106 -1.67 3.29 5.81
CA PRO A 106 -2.59 4.19 5.11
C PRO A 106 -2.46 5.66 5.50
N ALA A 107 -2.13 5.96 6.77
CA ALA A 107 -1.93 7.34 7.23
C ALA A 107 -0.71 7.98 6.55
N PHE A 108 0.38 7.24 6.36
CA PHE A 108 1.55 7.72 5.63
C PHE A 108 1.19 8.04 4.18
N VAL A 109 0.51 7.12 3.49
CA VAL A 109 0.05 7.34 2.11
C VAL A 109 -0.78 8.61 2.00
N ARG A 110 -1.79 8.78 2.88
CA ARG A 110 -2.66 9.97 2.88
C ARG A 110 -1.89 11.27 3.18
N ARG A 111 -0.93 11.24 4.11
CA ARG A 111 -0.09 12.41 4.41
C ARG A 111 0.72 12.87 3.19
N VAL A 112 1.31 11.92 2.48
CA VAL A 112 2.14 12.21 1.30
C VAL A 112 1.29 12.68 0.12
N LEU A 113 0.13 12.07 -0.13
CA LEU A 113 -0.84 12.51 -1.15
C LEU A 113 -1.29 13.96 -0.93
N ARG A 114 -1.48 14.38 0.32
CA ARG A 114 -1.90 15.73 0.67
C ARG A 114 -0.97 16.80 0.10
N ALA A 115 0.35 16.59 0.12
CA ALA A 115 1.32 17.55 -0.41
C ALA A 115 1.10 17.84 -1.91
N VAL A 116 0.65 16.83 -2.67
CA VAL A 116 0.33 17.03 -4.10
C VAL A 116 -1.03 17.71 -4.27
N HIS A 117 -2.01 17.39 -3.43
CA HIS A 117 -3.29 18.11 -3.43
C HIS A 117 -3.15 19.57 -3.05
N GLU A 118 -2.16 19.93 -2.23
CA GLU A 118 -1.81 21.30 -1.83
C GLU A 118 -1.05 22.08 -2.92
N GLY A 119 -0.74 21.45 -4.05
CA GLY A 119 -0.23 22.17 -5.24
C GLY A 119 1.10 21.67 -5.80
N ALA A 120 1.83 20.80 -5.11
CA ALA A 120 3.04 20.19 -5.66
C ALA A 120 2.73 19.24 -6.84
N ASP A 121 3.73 18.98 -7.67
CA ASP A 121 3.67 17.91 -8.67
C ASP A 121 4.11 16.57 -8.08
N VAL A 122 5.01 16.59 -7.09
CA VAL A 122 5.52 15.43 -6.36
C VAL A 122 5.54 15.72 -4.86
N GLY A 123 4.95 14.84 -4.07
CA GLY A 123 5.13 14.74 -2.63
C GLY A 123 6.22 13.70 -2.32
N LEU A 124 7.43 14.16 -1.99
CA LEU A 124 8.60 13.30 -1.79
C LEU A 124 8.98 13.21 -0.31
N PRO A 125 8.71 12.08 0.36
CA PRO A 125 9.22 11.88 1.71
C PRO A 125 10.75 11.82 1.75
N VAL A 126 11.33 12.43 2.78
CA VAL A 126 12.74 12.30 3.14
C VAL A 126 12.78 11.75 4.56
N ALA A 127 12.99 10.46 4.70
CA ALA A 127 12.95 9.77 5.96
C ALA A 127 14.11 8.77 6.05
N ARG A 128 14.57 8.49 7.28
CA ARG A 128 15.73 7.64 7.54
C ARG A 128 16.99 8.08 6.78
N GLY A 129 17.12 9.41 6.58
CA GLY A 129 18.28 10.03 5.92
C GLY A 129 18.23 10.03 4.37
N TYR A 130 17.19 9.46 3.75
CA TYR A 130 17.12 9.32 2.29
C TYR A 130 15.78 9.76 1.71
N PRO A 131 15.77 10.34 0.48
CA PRO A 131 14.54 10.49 -0.30
C PRO A 131 13.93 9.13 -0.62
N GLN A 132 12.59 9.06 -0.58
CA GLN A 132 11.81 7.83 -0.78
C GLN A 132 10.98 7.91 -2.06
N PRO A 133 11.58 7.84 -3.27
CA PRO A 133 10.87 8.01 -4.53
C PRO A 133 9.87 6.89 -4.83
N LEU A 134 10.00 5.73 -4.19
CA LEU A 134 9.07 4.60 -4.31
C LEU A 134 8.18 4.43 -3.06
N ALA A 135 8.02 5.51 -2.31
CA ALA A 135 6.99 5.73 -1.30
C ALA A 135 6.51 7.18 -1.38
N ALA A 136 6.17 7.64 -2.58
CA ALA A 136 5.93 9.06 -2.90
C ALA A 136 4.66 9.23 -3.74
N ALA A 137 4.09 10.45 -3.70
CA ALA A 137 2.94 10.80 -4.51
C ALA A 137 3.37 11.63 -5.73
N TYR A 138 2.73 11.37 -6.85
CA TYR A 138 3.03 11.99 -8.15
C TYR A 138 1.75 12.44 -8.85
N ARG A 139 1.75 13.60 -9.50
CA ARG A 139 0.70 13.92 -10.47
C ARG A 139 0.80 13.00 -11.68
N THR A 140 -0.33 12.45 -12.11
CA THR A 140 -0.38 11.55 -13.26
C THR A 140 0.05 12.23 -14.56
N LYS A 141 -0.16 13.54 -14.69
CA LYS A 141 0.36 14.37 -15.80
C LYS A 141 1.88 14.31 -16.00
N LEU A 142 2.64 13.78 -15.02
CA LEU A 142 4.09 13.58 -15.15
C LEU A 142 4.46 12.35 -16.00
N ALA A 143 3.50 11.51 -16.38
CA ALA A 143 3.77 10.34 -17.23
C ALA A 143 4.51 10.68 -18.52
N PRO A 144 4.11 11.68 -19.34
CA PRO A 144 4.85 12.06 -20.55
C PRO A 144 6.27 12.56 -20.27
N VAL A 145 6.49 13.21 -19.13
CA VAL A 145 7.83 13.68 -18.69
C VAL A 145 8.70 12.45 -18.38
N ALA A 146 8.18 11.52 -17.60
CA ALA A 146 8.88 10.28 -17.26
C ALA A 146 9.23 9.47 -18.54
N GLU A 147 8.31 9.33 -19.49
CA GLU A 147 8.55 8.68 -20.77
C GLU A 147 9.67 9.35 -21.59
N ARG A 148 9.69 10.70 -21.62
CA ARG A 148 10.74 11.44 -22.30
C ARG A 148 12.11 11.20 -21.67
N LEU A 149 12.18 11.16 -20.33
CA LEU A 149 13.40 10.85 -19.58
C LEU A 149 13.90 9.43 -19.90
N VAL A 150 12.99 8.45 -19.94
CA VAL A 150 13.34 7.07 -20.30
C VAL A 150 13.89 6.99 -21.74
N ARG A 151 13.28 7.70 -22.69
CA ARG A 151 13.80 7.77 -24.08
C ARG A 151 15.20 8.39 -24.15
N ALA A 152 15.50 9.34 -23.26
CA ALA A 152 16.81 9.99 -23.13
C ALA A 152 17.81 9.22 -22.25
N ASP A 153 17.46 7.98 -21.81
CA ASP A 153 18.23 7.13 -20.89
C ASP A 153 18.54 7.78 -19.51
N ARG A 154 17.71 8.76 -19.11
CA ARG A 154 17.76 9.44 -17.81
C ARG A 154 16.87 8.68 -16.80
N LEU A 155 17.38 7.59 -16.24
CA LEU A 155 16.59 6.58 -15.54
C LEU A 155 16.47 6.78 -14.02
N ARG A 156 17.11 7.82 -13.46
CA ARG A 156 17.05 8.10 -12.01
C ARG A 156 15.90 9.05 -11.71
N PRO A 157 15.09 8.81 -10.65
CA PRO A 157 14.01 9.70 -10.24
C PRO A 157 14.44 11.15 -10.01
N ALA A 158 15.70 11.39 -9.62
CA ALA A 158 16.26 12.73 -9.46
C ALA A 158 16.08 13.59 -10.71
N PHE A 159 16.19 13.02 -11.91
CA PHE A 159 15.99 13.75 -13.15
C PHE A 159 14.54 14.20 -13.37
N LEU A 160 13.57 13.43 -12.88
CA LEU A 160 12.16 13.84 -12.89
C LEU A 160 11.94 15.02 -11.93
N PHE A 161 12.61 15.01 -10.78
CA PHE A 161 12.53 16.06 -9.78
C PHE A 161 13.14 17.40 -10.21
N GLU A 162 14.02 17.38 -11.21
CA GLU A 162 14.57 18.61 -11.83
C GLU A 162 13.56 19.31 -12.74
N GLU A 163 12.50 18.61 -13.18
CA GLU A 163 11.54 19.08 -14.19
C GLU A 163 10.15 19.38 -13.62
N CYS A 164 9.96 19.33 -12.30
CA CYS A 164 8.66 19.51 -11.68
C CYS A 164 8.74 20.13 -10.28
N ALA A 165 7.60 20.61 -9.77
CA ALA A 165 7.50 21.14 -8.42
C ALA A 165 7.47 20.01 -7.37
N VAL A 166 8.52 19.92 -6.55
CA VAL A 166 8.66 18.87 -5.53
C VAL A 166 8.50 19.45 -4.13
N SER A 167 7.49 18.98 -3.40
CA SER A 167 7.36 19.19 -1.96
C SER A 167 8.14 18.09 -1.23
N ARG A 168 9.26 18.45 -0.61
CA ARG A 168 10.06 17.52 0.21
C ARG A 168 9.52 17.51 1.63
N LEU A 169 9.07 16.35 2.08
CA LEU A 169 8.52 16.13 3.41
C LEU A 169 9.60 15.46 4.26
N ASP A 170 10.32 16.20 5.05
CA ASP A 170 11.23 15.64 6.04
C ASP A 170 10.45 14.94 7.18
N GLU A 171 11.16 14.30 8.10
CA GLU A 171 10.51 13.56 9.20
C GLU A 171 9.66 14.45 10.10
N ALA A 172 10.04 15.73 10.29
CA ALA A 172 9.27 16.68 11.06
C ALA A 172 7.96 17.01 10.33
N ALA A 173 8.04 17.37 9.06
CA ALA A 173 6.88 17.68 8.22
C ALA A 173 5.93 16.47 8.04
N LEU A 174 6.47 15.25 8.02
CA LEU A 174 5.65 14.03 8.01
C LEU A 174 4.89 13.88 9.34
N LYS A 175 5.58 14.07 10.47
CA LYS A 175 5.03 13.92 11.83
C LYS A 175 4.18 15.10 12.31
N ASP A 176 4.14 16.22 11.56
CA ASP A 176 3.15 17.27 11.78
C ASP A 176 1.70 16.79 11.57
N ASP A 177 1.51 15.69 10.85
CA ASP A 177 0.22 15.01 10.81
C ASP A 177 0.01 14.19 12.09
N PRO A 178 -0.94 14.57 12.96
CA PRO A 178 -1.11 13.91 14.26
C PRO A 178 -1.55 12.45 14.13
N VAL A 179 -2.25 12.09 13.05
CA VAL A 179 -2.69 10.71 12.80
C VAL A 179 -1.49 9.87 12.43
N LEU A 180 -0.62 10.36 11.53
CA LEU A 180 0.60 9.65 11.18
C LEU A 180 1.55 9.54 12.38
N ALA A 181 1.74 10.63 13.12
CA ALA A 181 2.60 10.63 14.31
C ALA A 181 2.16 9.63 15.37
N ALA A 182 0.85 9.42 15.52
CA ALA A 182 0.29 8.45 16.47
C ALA A 182 0.40 7.00 15.98
N LEU A 183 0.19 6.75 14.67
CA LEU A 183 0.06 5.39 14.12
C LEU A 183 1.37 4.84 13.55
N ASP A 184 2.30 5.69 13.14
CA ASP A 184 3.61 5.32 12.59
C ASP A 184 4.72 6.28 13.06
N PRO A 185 4.95 6.39 14.38
CA PRO A 185 5.91 7.33 14.96
C PRO A 185 7.36 7.08 14.52
N GLY A 186 7.68 5.82 14.17
CA GLY A 186 9.00 5.40 13.65
C GLY A 186 9.18 5.62 12.16
N LEU A 187 8.12 6.01 11.44
CA LEU A 187 8.10 6.02 9.97
C LEU A 187 8.52 4.67 9.39
N ASP A 188 8.00 3.59 9.98
CA ASP A 188 8.28 2.23 9.53
C ASP A 188 7.67 1.94 8.15
N SER A 189 6.72 2.77 7.72
CA SER A 189 6.16 2.77 6.35
C SER A 189 7.21 2.76 5.25
N VAL A 190 8.42 3.29 5.49
CA VAL A 190 9.50 3.35 4.50
C VAL A 190 10.64 2.35 4.77
N VAL A 191 10.43 1.39 5.67
CA VAL A 191 11.39 0.29 5.88
C VAL A 191 11.31 -0.68 4.72
N ASN A 192 12.45 -0.88 4.05
CA ASN A 192 12.57 -1.78 2.92
C ASN A 192 13.14 -3.14 3.34
N ILE A 193 12.60 -4.20 2.74
CA ILE A 193 13.16 -5.56 2.82
C ILE A 193 14.02 -5.78 1.57
N ASN A 194 15.34 -5.88 1.73
CA ASN A 194 16.27 -6.06 0.61
C ASN A 194 16.96 -7.42 0.62
N GLU A 195 17.20 -7.99 1.80
CA GLU A 195 17.90 -9.24 1.99
C GLU A 195 16.99 -10.27 2.71
N PRO A 196 17.27 -11.58 2.59
CA PRO A 196 16.50 -12.62 3.28
C PRO A 196 16.42 -12.43 4.80
N ASP A 197 17.45 -11.86 5.43
CA ASP A 197 17.48 -11.59 6.86
C ASP A 197 16.56 -10.44 7.24
N ASP A 198 16.46 -9.39 6.40
CA ASP A 198 15.50 -8.31 6.60
C ASP A 198 14.08 -8.87 6.59
N TYR A 199 13.79 -9.76 5.63
CA TYR A 199 12.48 -10.39 5.52
C TYR A 199 12.17 -11.25 6.75
N ARG A 200 13.12 -12.11 7.20
CA ARG A 200 12.93 -12.94 8.39
C ARG A 200 12.67 -12.09 9.63
N THR A 201 13.46 -11.03 9.80
CA THR A 201 13.33 -10.10 10.92
C THR A 201 11.97 -9.38 10.87
N ALA A 202 11.59 -8.82 9.73
CA ALA A 202 10.32 -8.12 9.57
C ALA A 202 9.13 -9.08 9.75
N ARG A 203 9.19 -10.29 9.17
CA ARG A 203 8.13 -11.31 9.25
C ARG A 203 7.93 -11.86 10.67
N SER A 204 8.99 -11.86 11.49
CA SER A 204 8.91 -12.30 12.89
C SER A 204 8.27 -11.28 13.83
N GLN A 205 8.10 -10.05 13.38
CA GLN A 205 7.38 -9.04 14.17
C GLN A 205 5.90 -9.42 14.31
N PRO A 206 5.30 -9.17 15.48
CA PRO A 206 3.87 -9.40 15.64
C PRO A 206 3.08 -8.51 14.67
N GLY A 207 1.92 -9.01 14.23
CA GLY A 207 0.98 -8.23 13.43
C GLY A 207 0.59 -6.92 14.10
N PRO A 208 0.04 -5.97 13.34
CA PRO A 208 -0.40 -4.68 13.85
C PRO A 208 -1.47 -4.85 14.95
N GLU A 209 -1.48 -3.93 15.89
CA GLU A 209 -2.49 -3.87 16.93
C GLU A 209 -3.75 -3.20 16.38
N ILE A 210 -4.87 -3.91 16.45
CA ILE A 210 -6.17 -3.49 15.93
C ILE A 210 -7.28 -3.71 16.95
N THR A 211 -8.42 -3.06 16.75
CA THR A 211 -9.62 -3.27 17.55
C THR A 211 -10.59 -4.17 16.77
N VAL A 212 -11.15 -5.18 17.42
CA VAL A 212 -12.20 -6.04 16.85
C VAL A 212 -13.48 -5.88 17.65
N GLN A 213 -14.61 -5.81 16.94
CA GLN A 213 -15.94 -5.86 17.55
C GLN A 213 -16.86 -6.80 16.78
N ARG A 214 -17.63 -7.60 17.50
CA ARG A 214 -18.57 -8.59 16.94
C ARG A 214 -20.00 -8.12 17.16
N PHE A 215 -20.86 -8.33 16.15
CA PHE A 215 -22.26 -7.94 16.20
C PHE A 215 -23.20 -9.12 15.98
N GLY A 216 -24.42 -8.99 16.45
CA GLY A 216 -25.48 -9.99 16.30
C GLY A 216 -25.10 -11.32 16.94
N VAL A 217 -25.33 -12.39 16.23
CA VAL A 217 -25.05 -13.77 16.69
C VAL A 217 -23.56 -14.03 16.90
N LEU A 218 -22.69 -13.29 16.21
CA LEU A 218 -21.23 -13.42 16.33
C LEU A 218 -20.72 -12.85 17.69
N ALA A 219 -21.49 -12.00 18.33
CA ALA A 219 -21.09 -11.41 19.62
C ALA A 219 -21.02 -12.47 20.73
N ASN A 220 -21.85 -13.54 20.68
CA ASN A 220 -21.85 -14.67 21.61
C ASN A 220 -21.61 -14.25 23.08
N GLY A 221 -22.26 -13.15 23.51
CA GLY A 221 -22.08 -12.55 24.83
C GLY A 221 -20.93 -11.55 24.96
N HIS A 222 -19.97 -11.53 24.03
CA HIS A 222 -18.83 -10.58 23.99
C HIS A 222 -19.18 -9.36 23.13
N ARG A 223 -19.74 -8.32 23.73
CA ARG A 223 -20.16 -7.08 23.03
C ARG A 223 -19.13 -5.96 23.07
N ALA A 224 -18.18 -6.02 24.00
CA ALA A 224 -17.15 -5.00 24.11
C ALA A 224 -16.11 -5.14 22.99
N PRO A 225 -15.58 -4.02 22.47
CA PRO A 225 -14.40 -4.06 21.60
C PRO A 225 -13.23 -4.71 22.33
N GLU A 226 -12.44 -5.47 21.59
CA GLU A 226 -11.22 -6.09 22.11
C GLU A 226 -10.02 -5.77 21.20
N THR A 227 -8.85 -5.63 21.78
CA THR A 227 -7.61 -5.39 21.07
C THR A 227 -6.96 -6.72 20.75
N VAL A 228 -6.62 -6.93 19.46
CA VAL A 228 -5.92 -8.12 18.99
C VAL A 228 -4.75 -7.72 18.06
N ARG A 229 -3.86 -8.66 17.79
CA ARG A 229 -2.80 -8.49 16.79
C ARG A 229 -3.12 -9.33 15.57
N ALA A 230 -3.28 -8.65 14.44
CA ALA A 230 -3.61 -9.31 13.17
C ALA A 230 -3.19 -8.44 11.98
N ALA A 231 -2.60 -9.02 10.96
CA ALA A 231 -2.18 -8.33 9.75
C ALA A 231 -3.19 -8.47 8.60
N THR A 232 -4.19 -9.37 8.75
CA THR A 232 -5.27 -9.59 7.79
C THR A 232 -6.61 -9.75 8.50
N VAL A 233 -7.70 -9.58 7.76
CA VAL A 233 -9.06 -9.78 8.28
C VAL A 233 -9.27 -11.22 8.76
N ALA A 234 -8.72 -12.22 8.05
CA ALA A 234 -8.81 -13.61 8.46
C ALA A 234 -8.08 -13.87 9.81
N GLU A 235 -6.88 -13.30 9.99
CA GLU A 235 -6.18 -13.38 11.28
C GLU A 235 -6.97 -12.69 12.40
N ALA A 236 -7.57 -11.51 12.11
CA ALA A 236 -8.40 -10.81 13.08
C ALA A 236 -9.63 -11.63 13.50
N ALA A 237 -10.28 -12.28 12.53
CA ALA A 237 -11.41 -13.16 12.78
C ALA A 237 -11.01 -14.36 13.65
N ALA A 238 -9.89 -15.02 13.31
CA ALA A 238 -9.37 -16.14 14.10
C ALA A 238 -9.02 -15.72 15.53
N ALA A 239 -8.36 -14.56 15.70
CA ALA A 239 -8.03 -14.03 17.02
C ALA A 239 -9.27 -13.71 17.86
N ALA A 240 -10.36 -13.27 17.19
CA ALA A 240 -11.64 -12.97 17.83
C ALA A 240 -12.56 -14.21 17.96
N GLY A 241 -12.13 -15.42 17.58
CA GLY A 241 -12.96 -16.65 17.61
C GLY A 241 -14.14 -16.58 16.64
N VAL A 242 -14.01 -15.87 15.52
CA VAL A 242 -15.03 -15.76 14.46
C VAL A 242 -14.64 -16.69 13.31
N ASP A 243 -15.55 -17.59 12.93
CA ASP A 243 -15.43 -18.38 11.71
C ASP A 243 -15.76 -17.49 10.50
N PHE A 244 -14.71 -17.00 9.81
CA PHE A 244 -14.83 -16.08 8.69
C PHE A 244 -15.18 -16.82 7.40
N GLY A 245 -16.43 -17.20 7.28
CA GLY A 245 -17.01 -17.89 6.13
C GLY A 245 -17.89 -16.98 5.26
N PRO A 246 -18.58 -17.58 4.27
CA PRO A 246 -19.37 -16.82 3.27
C PRO A 246 -20.53 -16.01 3.88
N HIS A 247 -20.96 -16.34 5.10
CA HIS A 247 -22.04 -15.65 5.82
C HIS A 247 -21.53 -14.55 6.76
N VAL A 248 -20.21 -14.29 6.79
CA VAL A 248 -19.62 -13.25 7.62
C VAL A 248 -19.05 -12.13 6.73
N THR A 249 -19.33 -10.93 7.10
CA THR A 249 -18.80 -9.72 6.46
C THR A 249 -17.99 -8.94 7.48
N ALA A 250 -16.85 -8.41 7.07
CA ALA A 250 -16.08 -7.47 7.87
C ALA A 250 -16.29 -6.04 7.36
N ALA A 251 -16.48 -5.10 8.28
CA ALA A 251 -16.40 -3.67 7.98
C ALA A 251 -15.14 -3.09 8.64
N LEU A 252 -14.28 -2.47 7.84
CA LEU A 252 -13.06 -1.81 8.31
C LEU A 252 -13.37 -0.34 8.57
N ASN A 253 -13.01 0.14 9.75
CA ASN A 253 -13.12 1.55 10.15
C ASN A 253 -14.52 2.15 9.95
N GLY A 254 -15.54 1.30 9.77
CA GLY A 254 -16.93 1.67 9.60
C GLY A 254 -17.36 2.03 8.16
N ASP A 255 -16.46 2.11 7.21
CA ASP A 255 -16.74 2.56 5.84
C ASP A 255 -16.40 1.56 4.74
N GLN A 256 -15.45 0.65 4.96
CA GLN A 256 -15.04 -0.33 3.97
C GLN A 256 -15.57 -1.73 4.31
N ILE A 257 -16.46 -2.24 3.50
CA ILE A 257 -16.99 -3.61 3.63
C ILE A 257 -16.14 -4.58 2.80
N THR A 258 -15.76 -5.71 3.41
CA THR A 258 -15.00 -6.77 2.75
C THR A 258 -15.48 -8.16 3.17
N ARG A 259 -15.34 -9.10 2.23
CA ARG A 259 -15.44 -10.55 2.47
C ARG A 259 -14.12 -11.26 2.13
N ASP A 260 -13.11 -10.48 1.78
CA ASP A 260 -11.77 -10.99 1.51
C ASP A 260 -10.97 -11.07 2.81
N GLY A 261 -10.71 -12.30 3.26
CA GLY A 261 -9.91 -12.57 4.45
C GLY A 261 -8.47 -12.09 4.35
N GLN A 262 -7.94 -11.90 3.12
CA GLN A 262 -6.59 -11.38 2.89
C GLN A 262 -6.52 -9.84 2.88
N THR A 263 -7.64 -9.14 3.09
CA THR A 263 -7.64 -7.67 3.23
C THR A 263 -6.65 -7.26 4.33
N PRO A 264 -5.63 -6.42 3.99
CA PRO A 264 -4.57 -6.09 4.94
C PRO A 264 -5.07 -5.13 6.02
N LEU A 265 -4.56 -5.33 7.22
CA LEU A 265 -4.79 -4.47 8.37
C LEU A 265 -3.53 -3.68 8.72
N ALA A 266 -3.72 -2.55 9.36
CA ALA A 266 -2.68 -1.65 9.86
C ALA A 266 -2.99 -1.24 11.31
N THR A 267 -1.98 -0.78 12.03
CA THR A 267 -2.14 -0.30 13.41
C THR A 267 -3.25 0.75 13.51
N GLY A 268 -4.10 0.62 14.52
CA GLY A 268 -5.22 1.51 14.76
C GLY A 268 -6.48 1.21 13.95
N ASP A 269 -6.48 0.17 13.09
CA ASP A 269 -7.70 -0.25 12.41
C ASP A 269 -8.73 -0.81 13.41
N THR A 270 -10.00 -0.62 13.07
CA THR A 270 -11.12 -1.27 13.73
C THR A 270 -11.84 -2.18 12.75
N VAL A 271 -12.03 -3.44 13.13
CA VAL A 271 -12.75 -4.44 12.34
C VAL A 271 -14.04 -4.81 13.03
N PHE A 272 -15.15 -4.62 12.34
CA PHE A 272 -16.48 -5.02 12.78
C PHE A 272 -16.87 -6.30 12.03
N PHE A 273 -17.15 -7.39 12.75
CA PHE A 273 -17.70 -8.61 12.16
C PHE A 273 -19.21 -8.65 12.30
N LEU A 274 -19.88 -8.87 11.16
CA LEU A 274 -21.32 -8.93 11.03
C LEU A 274 -21.73 -10.24 10.34
N SER A 275 -22.78 -10.91 10.85
CA SER A 275 -23.41 -12.03 10.16
C SER A 275 -24.36 -11.50 9.08
N ALA A 276 -24.27 -12.07 7.87
CA ALA A 276 -25.21 -11.78 6.79
C ALA A 276 -26.64 -12.23 7.12
N ASP A 277 -26.78 -13.20 8.03
CA ASP A 277 -28.08 -13.76 8.43
C ASP A 277 -28.78 -12.93 9.53
N ALA A 278 -28.22 -11.82 9.97
CA ALA A 278 -28.79 -10.94 11.01
C ALA A 278 -29.86 -9.97 10.49
N GLY A 279 -30.39 -10.16 9.30
CA GLY A 279 -31.45 -9.40 8.65
C GLY A 279 -32.78 -10.13 8.63
N GLY A 280 -33.24 -10.56 9.81
CA GLY A 280 -34.58 -11.10 10.01
C GLY A 280 -35.25 -10.41 11.17
#